data_ecd9a7f2923e80c15f23bec6b7e97898
#
_entry.id   ecd9a7f2923e80c15f23bec6b7e97898
#
_cell.length_a   1.000
_cell.length_b   1.000
_cell.length_c   1.000
_cell.angle_alpha   90.00
_cell.angle_beta   90.00
_cell.angle_gamma   90.00
#
_symmetry.space_group_name_H-M   'P 1'
#
loop_
_entity.id
_entity.type
_entity.pdbx_description
1 polymer ?
#
loop_
_entity_poly.entity_id
_entity_poly.type
_entity_poly.pdbx_seq_one_letter_code
_entity_poly.pdbx_strand_id
1 'polypeptide(L)'
;MFLKGSYQIMAQVKAVATRASRMEKGELGEISIGFTSTTPFMHLVTLSLRQFRENYPEVGIHMHQMNTKQQISPLLTGHIDLGIMRNTVLPDNLHHQLLFREPFILAVYEGHPLLEYKETGVNIQDIGQYPFVFFERDVGTALYDEIIQLLSLAGITPTIAQEAGEAMTILGLVAAGLGISIVTKSFTRMKVDGVHYLHFANSNAFSEVWLVSHNKRTIPAAANRLTQLLLKNILEDQKS
;
A
#
# COMPACT_ATOMS: atom_id res chain seq x y z
N MET A 1 -57.81 -3.37 15.24
CA MET A 1 -56.52 -3.51 15.93
C MET A 1 -55.60 -4.53 15.22
N PHE A 2 -56.09 -5.70 14.87
CA PHE A 2 -55.30 -6.80 14.21
C PHE A 2 -54.67 -6.43 12.86
N LEU A 3 -55.44 -5.81 11.95
CA LEU A 3 -54.96 -5.39 10.62
C LEU A 3 -53.79 -4.41 10.68
N LYS A 4 -53.79 -3.46 11.63
CA LYS A 4 -52.67 -2.49 11.77
C LYS A 4 -51.38 -3.18 12.23
N GLY A 5 -51.49 -4.17 13.13
CA GLY A 5 -50.34 -4.99 13.56
C GLY A 5 -49.76 -5.85 12.42
N SER A 6 -50.66 -6.45 11.60
CA SER A 6 -50.23 -7.26 10.45
C SER A 6 -49.49 -6.43 9.41
N TYR A 7 -49.93 -5.20 9.10
CA TYR A 7 -49.21 -4.29 8.19
C TYR A 7 -47.84 -3.88 8.74
N GLN A 8 -47.73 -3.66 10.05
CA GLN A 8 -46.43 -3.33 10.68
C GLN A 8 -45.44 -4.50 10.57
N ILE A 9 -45.89 -5.74 10.84
CA ILE A 9 -45.04 -6.94 10.68
C ILE A 9 -44.59 -7.11 9.23
N MET A 10 -45.50 -6.97 8.27
CA MET A 10 -45.18 -7.06 6.84
C MET A 10 -44.17 -5.99 6.42
N ALA A 11 -44.30 -4.76 6.92
CA ALA A 11 -43.35 -3.68 6.66
C ALA A 11 -41.97 -3.98 7.25
N GLN A 12 -41.88 -4.53 8.45
CA GLN A 12 -40.64 -4.95 9.08
C GLN A 12 -39.98 -6.09 8.31
N VAL A 13 -40.71 -7.11 7.91
CA VAL A 13 -40.16 -8.23 7.08
C VAL A 13 -39.59 -7.69 5.77
N LYS A 14 -40.33 -6.79 5.09
CA LYS A 14 -39.87 -6.16 3.85
C LYS A 14 -38.59 -5.34 4.07
N ALA A 15 -38.48 -4.59 5.16
CA ALA A 15 -37.31 -3.79 5.51
C ALA A 15 -36.10 -4.69 5.76
N VAL A 16 -36.25 -5.79 6.52
CA VAL A 16 -35.21 -6.78 6.79
C VAL A 16 -34.73 -7.46 5.49
N ALA A 17 -35.67 -7.89 4.64
CA ALA A 17 -35.34 -8.51 3.35
C ALA A 17 -34.59 -7.53 2.43
N THR A 18 -34.99 -6.27 2.38
CA THR A 18 -34.31 -5.22 1.63
C THR A 18 -32.89 -5.00 2.15
N ARG A 19 -32.73 -4.93 3.48
CA ARG A 19 -31.41 -4.78 4.11
C ARG A 19 -30.49 -5.95 3.82
N ALA A 20 -31.00 -7.18 3.93
CA ALA A 20 -30.25 -8.39 3.61
C ALA A 20 -29.79 -8.39 2.13
N SER A 21 -30.69 -8.06 1.21
CA SER A 21 -30.35 -7.94 -0.22
C SER A 21 -29.29 -6.88 -0.50
N ARG A 22 -29.33 -5.74 0.20
CA ARG A 22 -28.31 -4.69 0.07
C ARG A 22 -26.96 -5.11 0.62
N MET A 23 -26.95 -5.86 1.73
CA MET A 23 -25.71 -6.45 2.28
C MET A 23 -25.10 -7.46 1.31
N GLU A 24 -25.92 -8.33 0.72
CA GLU A 24 -25.49 -9.30 -0.31
C GLU A 24 -24.91 -8.62 -1.54
N LYS A 25 -25.41 -7.45 -1.92
CA LYS A 25 -24.89 -6.63 -3.02
C LYS A 25 -23.66 -5.82 -2.63
N GLY A 26 -23.27 -5.78 -1.37
CA GLY A 26 -22.14 -4.97 -0.88
C GLY A 26 -22.43 -3.46 -0.86
N GLU A 27 -23.69 -3.07 -0.75
CA GLU A 27 -24.15 -1.67 -0.64
C GLU A 27 -24.29 -1.23 0.82
N LEU A 28 -24.19 -2.17 1.75
CA LEU A 28 -24.30 -1.98 3.18
C LEU A 28 -23.38 -2.98 3.90
N GLY A 29 -22.83 -2.59 5.03
CA GLY A 29 -21.98 -3.43 5.87
C GLY A 29 -20.69 -2.75 6.26
N GLU A 30 -19.70 -3.54 6.59
CA GLU A 30 -18.38 -3.06 7.03
C GLU A 30 -17.28 -3.86 6.32
N ILE A 31 -16.14 -3.22 6.09
CA ILE A 31 -14.92 -3.85 5.58
C ILE A 31 -13.73 -3.39 6.43
N SER A 32 -12.84 -4.33 6.72
CA SER A 32 -11.60 -4.08 7.46
C SER A 32 -10.40 -4.29 6.54
N ILE A 33 -9.54 -3.26 6.44
CA ILE A 33 -8.43 -3.23 5.48
C ILE A 33 -7.12 -2.98 6.22
N GLY A 34 -6.18 -3.92 6.10
CA GLY A 34 -4.79 -3.71 6.49
C GLY A 34 -4.03 -2.93 5.41
N PHE A 35 -3.14 -2.03 5.81
CA PHE A 35 -2.35 -1.24 4.87
C PHE A 35 -1.00 -0.84 5.46
N THR A 36 0.01 -0.67 4.61
CA THR A 36 1.35 -0.19 5.03
C THR A 36 1.38 1.33 5.12
N SER A 37 2.35 1.89 5.85
CA SER A 37 2.49 3.35 6.06
C SER A 37 2.60 4.16 4.75
N THR A 38 3.05 3.53 3.66
CA THR A 38 3.15 4.18 2.34
C THR A 38 1.87 4.12 1.52
N THR A 39 0.93 3.22 1.86
CA THR A 39 -0.31 3.01 1.09
C THR A 39 -1.16 4.27 0.92
N PRO A 40 -1.33 5.17 1.93
CA PRO A 40 -2.10 6.40 1.77
C PRO A 40 -1.50 7.38 0.75
N PHE A 41 -0.26 7.19 0.33
CA PHE A 41 0.41 8.01 -0.68
C PHE A 41 0.36 7.38 -2.09
N MET A 42 -0.21 6.19 -2.23
CA MET A 42 -0.43 5.52 -3.51
C MET A 42 -1.70 6.05 -4.17
N HIS A 43 -1.54 6.79 -5.29
CA HIS A 43 -2.66 7.49 -5.94
C HIS A 43 -3.84 6.58 -6.28
N LEU A 44 -3.56 5.46 -6.90
CA LEU A 44 -4.61 4.54 -7.35
C LEU A 44 -5.42 3.97 -6.18
N VAL A 45 -4.76 3.72 -5.05
CA VAL A 45 -5.44 3.24 -3.83
C VAL A 45 -6.33 4.34 -3.25
N THR A 46 -5.79 5.55 -3.08
CA THR A 46 -6.57 6.67 -2.51
C THR A 46 -7.72 7.11 -3.41
N LEU A 47 -7.52 7.11 -4.73
CA LEU A 47 -8.60 7.36 -5.70
C LEU A 47 -9.70 6.32 -5.58
N SER A 48 -9.34 5.04 -5.51
CA SER A 48 -10.31 3.94 -5.39
C SER A 48 -11.09 3.97 -4.08
N LEU A 49 -10.43 4.26 -2.96
CA LEU A 49 -11.09 4.42 -1.66
C LEU A 49 -12.08 5.61 -1.67
N ARG A 50 -11.68 6.73 -2.29
CA ARG A 50 -12.56 7.89 -2.43
C ARG A 50 -13.81 7.56 -3.25
N GLN A 51 -13.63 7.00 -4.44
CA GLN A 51 -14.74 6.58 -5.31
C GLN A 51 -15.62 5.54 -4.64
N PHE A 52 -15.03 4.61 -3.88
CA PHE A 52 -15.78 3.61 -3.15
C PHE A 52 -16.71 4.25 -2.10
N ARG A 53 -16.21 5.21 -1.32
CA ARG A 53 -17.02 5.95 -0.35
C ARG A 53 -18.16 6.75 -1.00
N GLU A 54 -17.88 7.35 -2.17
CA GLU A 54 -18.91 8.10 -2.94
C GLU A 54 -20.01 7.17 -3.45
N ASN A 55 -19.64 5.97 -3.95
CA ASN A 55 -20.59 5.01 -4.53
C ASN A 55 -21.34 4.17 -3.47
N TYR A 56 -20.73 3.94 -2.31
CA TYR A 56 -21.25 3.07 -1.24
C TYR A 56 -21.16 3.76 0.13
N PRO A 57 -21.91 4.87 0.35
CA PRO A 57 -21.77 5.71 1.55
C PRO A 57 -22.21 5.01 2.85
N GLU A 58 -22.99 3.93 2.74
CA GLU A 58 -23.48 3.15 3.88
C GLU A 58 -22.58 1.94 4.23
N VAL A 59 -21.43 1.80 3.54
CA VAL A 59 -20.41 0.82 3.90
C VAL A 59 -19.36 1.45 4.80
N GLY A 60 -19.22 0.91 6.02
CA GLY A 60 -18.14 1.29 6.94
C GLY A 60 -16.79 0.77 6.45
N ILE A 61 -15.76 1.62 6.45
CA ILE A 61 -14.39 1.23 6.11
C ILE A 61 -13.52 1.41 7.35
N HIS A 62 -12.95 0.32 7.84
CA HIS A 62 -11.99 0.29 8.95
C HIS A 62 -10.59 0.07 8.42
N MET A 63 -9.74 1.10 8.55
CA MET A 63 -8.37 1.08 8.05
C MET A 63 -7.39 0.79 9.19
N HIS A 64 -6.55 -0.25 9.05
CA HIS A 64 -5.59 -0.70 10.06
C HIS A 64 -4.16 -0.60 9.52
N GLN A 65 -3.37 0.34 10.05
CA GLN A 65 -1.98 0.46 9.67
C GLN A 65 -1.16 -0.68 10.29
N MET A 66 -0.52 -1.46 9.42
CA MET A 66 0.29 -2.63 9.78
C MET A 66 1.40 -2.78 8.73
N ASN A 67 2.58 -3.26 9.13
CA ASN A 67 3.57 -3.65 8.13
C ASN A 67 3.15 -4.93 7.38
N THR A 68 3.87 -5.28 6.32
CA THR A 68 3.54 -6.43 5.46
C THR A 68 3.37 -7.73 6.25
N LYS A 69 4.30 -8.05 7.15
CA LYS A 69 4.25 -9.31 7.93
C LYS A 69 3.13 -9.29 8.98
N GLN A 70 2.86 -8.13 9.59
CA GLN A 70 1.79 -7.99 10.59
C GLN A 70 0.39 -8.20 10.01
N GLN A 71 0.17 -7.99 8.70
CA GLN A 71 -1.12 -8.21 8.07
C GLN A 71 -1.47 -9.70 7.90
N ILE A 72 -0.48 -10.62 7.89
CA ILE A 72 -0.69 -12.04 7.59
C ILE A 72 -1.64 -12.69 8.60
N SER A 73 -1.37 -12.58 9.91
CA SER A 73 -2.20 -13.19 10.95
C SER A 73 -3.63 -12.65 10.99
N PRO A 74 -3.88 -11.31 10.94
CA PRO A 74 -5.23 -10.75 10.83
C PRO A 74 -6.00 -11.19 9.58
N LEU A 75 -5.35 -11.37 8.43
CA LEU A 75 -5.97 -11.94 7.23
C LEU A 75 -6.39 -13.40 7.44
N LEU A 76 -5.54 -14.21 8.07
CA LEU A 76 -5.84 -15.62 8.36
C LEU A 76 -7.00 -15.76 9.36
N THR A 77 -7.04 -14.92 10.38
CA THR A 77 -8.06 -14.96 11.44
C THR A 77 -9.34 -14.20 11.08
N GLY A 78 -9.31 -13.31 10.04
CA GLY A 78 -10.43 -12.51 9.58
C GLY A 78 -10.69 -11.24 10.39
N HIS A 79 -9.69 -10.76 11.09
CA HIS A 79 -9.72 -9.42 11.68
C HIS A 79 -9.60 -8.32 10.63
N ILE A 80 -8.98 -8.63 9.48
CA ILE A 80 -9.05 -7.82 8.27
C ILE A 80 -9.50 -8.68 7.09
N ASP A 81 -10.26 -8.09 6.19
CA ASP A 81 -10.80 -8.73 4.99
C ASP A 81 -9.84 -8.65 3.82
N LEU A 82 -9.16 -7.52 3.69
CA LEU A 82 -8.21 -7.20 2.64
C LEU A 82 -6.91 -6.67 3.24
N GLY A 83 -5.79 -6.99 2.61
CA GLY A 83 -4.48 -6.41 2.92
C GLY A 83 -3.88 -5.73 1.71
N ILE A 84 -3.44 -4.49 1.83
CA ILE A 84 -2.65 -3.79 0.81
C ILE A 84 -1.22 -3.74 1.30
N MET A 85 -0.35 -4.51 0.67
CA MET A 85 1.01 -4.74 1.16
C MET A 85 2.02 -4.90 0.02
N ARG A 86 3.30 -4.93 0.38
CA ARG A 86 4.38 -5.30 -0.54
C ARG A 86 4.45 -6.82 -0.70
N ASN A 87 5.18 -7.28 -1.73
CA ASN A 87 5.35 -8.70 -1.97
C ASN A 87 6.02 -9.39 -0.75
N THR A 88 5.62 -10.59 -0.47
CA THR A 88 6.19 -11.42 0.60
C THR A 88 5.79 -12.88 0.39
N VAL A 89 6.42 -13.78 1.14
CA VAL A 89 5.97 -15.18 1.17
C VAL A 89 4.65 -15.25 1.93
N LEU A 90 3.61 -15.73 1.25
CA LEU A 90 2.27 -15.88 1.82
C LEU A 90 2.00 -17.34 2.17
N PRO A 91 1.26 -17.61 3.27
CA PRO A 91 0.70 -18.93 3.56
C PRO A 91 -0.30 -19.39 2.49
N ASP A 92 -0.47 -20.70 2.29
CA ASP A 92 -1.35 -21.31 1.27
C ASP A 92 -2.82 -20.89 1.35
N ASN A 93 -3.27 -20.40 2.51
CA ASN A 93 -4.64 -19.92 2.71
C ASN A 93 -4.85 -18.46 2.29
N LEU A 94 -3.80 -17.76 1.90
CA LEU A 94 -3.86 -16.39 1.38
C LEU A 94 -3.49 -16.39 -0.09
N HIS A 95 -4.17 -15.57 -0.86
CA HIS A 95 -3.80 -15.31 -2.24
C HIS A 95 -3.63 -13.80 -2.46
N HIS A 96 -2.83 -13.46 -3.44
CA HIS A 96 -2.62 -12.09 -3.82
C HIS A 96 -3.06 -11.82 -5.25
N GLN A 97 -3.41 -10.57 -5.49
CA GLN A 97 -3.55 -10.00 -6.82
C GLN A 97 -2.56 -8.84 -6.92
N LEU A 98 -1.75 -8.82 -7.97
CA LEU A 98 -0.87 -7.70 -8.26
C LEU A 98 -1.74 -6.48 -8.55
N LEU A 99 -1.58 -5.43 -7.76
CA LEU A 99 -2.20 -4.15 -8.06
C LEU A 99 -1.35 -3.39 -9.07
N PHE A 100 -0.13 -3.05 -8.72
CA PHE A 100 0.80 -2.34 -9.61
C PHE A 100 2.24 -2.50 -9.16
N ARG A 101 3.15 -2.03 -9.99
CA ARG A 101 4.58 -1.97 -9.73
C ARG A 101 5.01 -0.52 -9.56
N GLU A 102 5.77 -0.26 -8.50
CA GLU A 102 6.36 1.05 -8.24
C GLU A 102 7.87 1.01 -8.49
N PRO A 103 8.43 1.88 -9.34
CA PRO A 103 9.86 1.96 -9.52
C PRO A 103 10.53 2.42 -8.23
N PHE A 104 11.73 1.91 -7.97
CA PHE A 104 12.63 2.46 -6.98
C PHE A 104 13.20 3.79 -7.47
N ILE A 105 13.35 4.71 -6.54
CA ILE A 105 13.95 6.02 -6.71
C ILE A 105 14.90 6.30 -5.55
N LEU A 106 15.75 7.29 -5.71
CA LEU A 106 16.70 7.70 -4.69
C LEU A 106 16.19 8.99 -4.01
N ALA A 107 16.18 9.02 -2.68
CA ALA A 107 15.96 10.20 -1.88
C ALA A 107 17.31 10.74 -1.38
N VAL A 108 17.57 12.02 -1.62
CA VAL A 108 18.80 12.72 -1.23
C VAL A 108 18.46 14.06 -0.56
N TYR A 109 19.37 14.59 0.28
CA TYR A 109 19.19 15.88 0.92
C TYR A 109 19.50 17.04 -0.04
N GLU A 110 19.04 18.24 0.30
CA GLU A 110 19.31 19.46 -0.45
C GLU A 110 20.82 19.78 -0.49
N GLY A 111 21.37 20.04 -1.67
CA GLY A 111 22.80 20.25 -1.88
C GLY A 111 23.63 18.97 -2.02
N HIS A 112 23.00 17.78 -2.05
CA HIS A 112 23.72 16.52 -2.29
C HIS A 112 24.35 16.50 -3.69
N PRO A 113 25.61 16.02 -3.88
CA PRO A 113 26.28 15.99 -5.18
C PRO A 113 25.50 15.29 -6.29
N LEU A 114 24.75 14.23 -5.97
CA LEU A 114 23.95 13.50 -6.96
C LEU A 114 22.79 14.33 -7.57
N LEU A 115 22.51 15.53 -7.07
CA LEU A 115 21.51 16.43 -7.67
C LEU A 115 21.89 16.91 -9.08
N GLU A 116 23.17 16.81 -9.46
CA GLU A 116 23.61 17.08 -10.84
C GLU A 116 22.98 16.13 -11.86
N TYR A 117 22.58 14.91 -11.42
CA TYR A 117 21.95 13.88 -12.26
C TYR A 117 20.41 13.96 -12.25
N LYS A 118 19.80 15.06 -11.78
CA LYS A 118 18.35 15.17 -11.63
C LYS A 118 17.59 14.92 -12.93
N GLU A 119 18.12 15.42 -14.04
CA GLU A 119 17.47 15.30 -15.36
C GLU A 119 17.87 14.00 -16.09
N THR A 120 19.09 13.50 -15.87
CA THR A 120 19.63 12.33 -16.58
C THR A 120 19.40 11.01 -15.86
N GLY A 121 19.10 11.07 -14.56
CA GLY A 121 19.03 9.92 -13.68
C GLY A 121 20.40 9.51 -13.14
N VAL A 122 20.38 8.85 -11.99
CA VAL A 122 21.57 8.37 -11.27
C VAL A 122 21.86 6.93 -11.68
N ASN A 123 23.10 6.59 -11.97
CA ASN A 123 23.49 5.20 -12.11
C ASN A 123 23.55 4.54 -10.73
N ILE A 124 22.98 3.34 -10.61
CA ILE A 124 22.93 2.67 -9.31
C ILE A 124 24.32 2.41 -8.73
N GLN A 125 25.34 2.22 -9.56
CA GLN A 125 26.73 2.01 -9.12
C GLN A 125 27.31 3.25 -8.42
N ASP A 126 26.86 4.44 -8.76
CA ASP A 126 27.40 5.70 -8.24
C ASP A 126 26.96 5.98 -6.81
N ILE A 127 25.91 5.28 -6.30
CA ILE A 127 25.40 5.50 -4.95
C ILE A 127 26.16 4.72 -3.87
N GLY A 128 26.94 3.71 -4.22
CA GLY A 128 27.60 2.81 -3.26
C GLY A 128 28.63 3.48 -2.34
N GLN A 129 29.12 4.66 -2.70
CA GLN A 129 30.08 5.43 -1.90
C GLN A 129 29.44 6.27 -0.78
N TYR A 130 28.13 6.41 -0.79
CA TYR A 130 27.41 7.24 0.20
C TYR A 130 26.82 6.38 1.33
N PRO A 131 26.72 6.93 2.55
CA PRO A 131 26.00 6.26 3.62
C PRO A 131 24.51 6.22 3.35
N PHE A 132 23.84 5.18 3.84
CA PHE A 132 22.41 4.97 3.65
C PHE A 132 21.63 5.16 4.93
N VAL A 133 20.44 5.76 4.80
CA VAL A 133 19.34 5.64 5.75
C VAL A 133 18.44 4.51 5.27
N PHE A 134 18.26 3.47 6.07
CA PHE A 134 17.62 2.22 5.67
C PHE A 134 16.34 1.95 6.43
N PHE A 135 15.49 1.06 5.91
CA PHE A 135 14.38 0.49 6.65
C PHE A 135 14.90 -0.51 7.68
N GLU A 136 14.30 -0.53 8.87
CA GLU A 136 14.60 -1.56 9.87
C GLU A 136 14.17 -2.93 9.35
N ARG A 137 15.06 -3.90 9.39
CA ARG A 137 14.79 -5.26 8.93
C ARG A 137 13.72 -5.96 9.78
N ASP A 138 13.74 -5.75 11.09
CA ASP A 138 12.89 -6.44 12.06
C ASP A 138 11.45 -5.92 12.05
N VAL A 139 11.22 -4.71 11.57
CA VAL A 139 9.87 -4.15 11.39
C VAL A 139 9.10 -4.90 10.27
N GLY A 140 9.76 -5.80 9.54
CA GLY A 140 9.10 -6.67 8.56
C GLY A 140 8.65 -5.95 7.30
N THR A 141 9.39 -4.92 6.89
CA THR A 141 9.18 -4.24 5.62
C THR A 141 9.76 -5.09 4.50
N ALA A 142 8.94 -5.48 3.53
CA ALA A 142 9.43 -6.17 2.33
C ALA A 142 10.43 -5.31 1.55
N LEU A 143 10.33 -3.98 1.66
CA LEU A 143 11.24 -3.03 1.00
C LEU A 143 12.72 -3.23 1.43
N TYR A 144 12.98 -3.61 2.68
CA TYR A 144 14.36 -3.88 3.10
C TYR A 144 15.01 -4.95 2.22
N ASP A 145 14.36 -6.12 2.12
CA ASP A 145 14.91 -7.25 1.39
C ASP A 145 15.01 -6.96 -0.12
N GLU A 146 14.01 -6.26 -0.70
CA GLU A 146 14.02 -5.84 -2.10
C GLU A 146 15.16 -4.85 -2.41
N ILE A 147 15.40 -3.88 -1.53
CA ILE A 147 16.49 -2.89 -1.70
C ILE A 147 17.86 -3.56 -1.54
N ILE A 148 18.03 -4.45 -0.55
CA ILE A 148 19.28 -5.23 -0.40
C ILE A 148 19.54 -6.06 -1.65
N GLN A 149 18.53 -6.71 -2.20
CA GLN A 149 18.67 -7.48 -3.44
C GLN A 149 19.07 -6.58 -4.60
N LEU A 150 18.44 -5.40 -4.75
CA LEU A 150 18.78 -4.42 -5.79
C LEU A 150 20.25 -3.98 -5.70
N LEU A 151 20.72 -3.62 -4.50
CA LEU A 151 22.09 -3.22 -4.27
C LEU A 151 23.08 -4.36 -4.51
N SER A 152 22.77 -5.57 -4.06
CA SER A 152 23.59 -6.76 -4.28
C SER A 152 23.75 -7.07 -5.76
N LEU A 153 22.70 -6.98 -6.57
CA LEU A 153 22.76 -7.15 -8.03
C LEU A 153 23.63 -6.09 -8.72
N ALA A 154 23.72 -4.89 -8.12
CA ALA A 154 24.60 -3.82 -8.58
C ALA A 154 26.04 -3.95 -8.04
N GLY A 155 26.36 -4.98 -7.26
CA GLY A 155 27.67 -5.19 -6.63
C GLY A 155 27.96 -4.26 -5.45
N ILE A 156 26.92 -3.69 -4.83
CA ILE A 156 27.05 -2.72 -3.74
C ILE A 156 26.73 -3.39 -2.40
N THR A 157 27.64 -3.23 -1.45
CA THR A 157 27.40 -3.51 -0.02
C THR A 157 27.15 -2.17 0.66
N PRO A 158 25.91 -1.86 1.10
CA PRO A 158 25.60 -0.55 1.65
C PRO A 158 26.25 -0.32 3.01
N THR A 159 26.79 0.88 3.21
CA THR A 159 27.15 1.38 4.55
C THR A 159 25.91 1.99 5.18
N ILE A 160 25.29 1.29 6.12
CA ILE A 160 24.07 1.77 6.79
C ILE A 160 24.47 2.71 7.93
N ALA A 161 24.14 3.99 7.80
CA ALA A 161 24.39 5.00 8.82
C ALA A 161 23.25 5.03 9.86
N GLN A 162 22.01 4.84 9.43
CA GLN A 162 20.84 4.84 10.31
C GLN A 162 19.79 3.87 9.76
N GLU A 163 18.99 3.32 10.67
CA GLU A 163 17.79 2.53 10.36
C GLU A 163 16.55 3.17 11.01
N ALA A 164 15.41 3.09 10.34
CA ALA A 164 14.13 3.54 10.87
C ALA A 164 12.97 2.71 10.33
N GLY A 165 11.94 2.50 11.16
CA GLY A 165 10.77 1.69 10.81
C GLY A 165 9.72 2.43 9.97
N GLU A 166 9.73 3.77 9.99
CA GLU A 166 8.67 4.59 9.40
C GLU A 166 9.20 5.47 8.26
N ALA A 167 8.42 5.54 7.16
CA ALA A 167 8.76 6.27 5.96
C ALA A 167 9.12 7.76 6.21
N MET A 168 8.32 8.45 7.03
CA MET A 168 8.56 9.87 7.34
C MET A 168 9.84 10.07 8.15
N THR A 169 10.17 9.15 9.05
CA THR A 169 11.43 9.20 9.81
C THR A 169 12.62 9.04 8.88
N ILE A 170 12.57 8.10 7.93
CA ILE A 170 13.62 7.92 6.92
C ILE A 170 13.85 9.24 6.16
N LEU A 171 12.77 9.86 5.65
CA LEU A 171 12.90 11.11 4.91
C LEU A 171 13.44 12.26 5.77
N GLY A 172 13.04 12.33 7.04
CA GLY A 172 13.58 13.30 8.00
C GLY A 172 15.08 13.13 8.24
N LEU A 173 15.56 11.87 8.36
CA LEU A 173 16.99 11.57 8.50
C LEU A 173 17.78 11.87 7.23
N VAL A 174 17.18 11.64 6.05
CA VAL A 174 17.76 12.05 4.76
C VAL A 174 17.85 13.58 4.70
N ALA A 175 16.79 14.32 5.04
CA ALA A 175 16.79 15.79 5.08
C ALA A 175 17.87 16.35 6.00
N ALA A 176 18.14 15.65 7.12
CA ALA A 176 19.22 15.99 8.06
C ALA A 176 20.64 15.68 7.54
N GLY A 177 20.76 15.12 6.33
CA GLY A 177 22.06 14.80 5.71
C GLY A 177 22.76 13.56 6.28
N LEU A 178 22.03 12.67 6.99
CA LEU A 178 22.62 11.46 7.60
C LEU A 178 22.92 10.35 6.58
N GLY A 179 22.42 10.49 5.35
CA GLY A 179 22.63 9.57 4.26
C GLY A 179 21.59 9.72 3.16
N ILE A 180 21.69 8.86 2.16
CA ILE A 180 20.71 8.73 1.07
C ILE A 180 19.78 7.56 1.37
N SER A 181 18.62 7.48 0.71
CA SER A 181 17.74 6.32 0.86
C SER A 181 17.15 5.89 -0.47
N ILE A 182 17.08 4.58 -0.70
CA ILE A 182 16.30 4.02 -1.80
C ILE A 182 14.87 3.84 -1.31
N VAL A 183 13.94 4.43 -2.02
CA VAL A 183 12.50 4.43 -1.69
C VAL A 183 11.69 4.14 -2.95
N THR A 184 10.37 4.00 -2.85
CA THR A 184 9.50 3.83 -4.01
C THR A 184 8.88 5.14 -4.45
N LYS A 185 8.37 5.20 -5.69
CA LYS A 185 7.80 6.42 -6.30
C LYS A 185 6.71 7.09 -5.46
N SER A 186 5.93 6.34 -4.69
CA SER A 186 4.90 6.91 -3.81
C SER A 186 5.46 7.91 -2.77
N PHE A 187 6.74 7.76 -2.39
CA PHE A 187 7.42 8.69 -1.47
C PHE A 187 7.51 10.13 -2.02
N THR A 188 7.49 10.33 -3.34
CA THR A 188 7.48 11.69 -3.93
C THR A 188 6.27 12.52 -3.52
N ARG A 189 5.22 11.87 -3.02
CA ARG A 189 4.02 12.52 -2.49
C ARG A 189 4.14 12.94 -1.03
N MET A 190 5.14 12.40 -0.33
CA MET A 190 5.55 12.83 0.99
C MET A 190 6.49 14.03 0.83
N LYS A 191 5.94 15.23 0.90
CA LYS A 191 6.74 16.45 0.77
C LYS A 191 7.43 16.73 2.10
N VAL A 192 8.72 16.48 2.14
CA VAL A 192 9.60 16.84 3.27
C VAL A 192 10.58 17.88 2.77
N ASP A 193 10.63 19.02 3.43
CA ASP A 193 11.56 20.09 3.08
C ASP A 193 13.00 19.60 3.15
N GLY A 194 13.82 19.99 2.17
CA GLY A 194 15.21 19.54 2.07
C GLY A 194 15.40 18.11 1.54
N VAL A 195 14.36 17.42 1.06
CA VAL A 195 14.46 16.13 0.38
C VAL A 195 14.19 16.26 -1.11
N HIS A 196 15.08 15.70 -1.92
CA HIS A 196 14.94 15.60 -3.37
C HIS A 196 14.90 14.15 -3.81
N TYR A 197 14.18 13.88 -4.89
CA TYR A 197 14.01 12.55 -5.44
C TYR A 197 14.61 12.45 -6.84
N LEU A 198 15.43 11.41 -7.06
CA LEU A 198 16.12 11.15 -8.32
C LEU A 198 15.70 9.77 -8.85
N HIS A 199 15.51 9.65 -10.16
CA HIS A 199 15.28 8.36 -10.78
C HIS A 199 16.61 7.66 -11.09
N PHE A 200 16.60 6.34 -11.22
CA PHE A 200 17.75 5.56 -11.69
C PHE A 200 17.76 5.53 -13.21
N ALA A 201 18.91 5.86 -13.81
CA ALA A 201 19.09 5.87 -15.26
C ALA A 201 19.16 4.45 -15.86
N ASN A 202 19.75 3.51 -15.13
CA ASN A 202 20.10 2.17 -15.62
C ASN A 202 19.44 1.03 -14.82
N SER A 203 18.35 1.32 -14.10
CA SER A 203 17.61 0.31 -13.35
C SER A 203 16.12 0.43 -13.59
N ASN A 204 15.51 -0.68 -13.99
CA ASN A 204 14.06 -0.86 -14.06
C ASN A 204 13.53 -1.65 -12.85
N ALA A 205 14.26 -1.64 -11.74
CA ALA A 205 13.82 -2.34 -10.54
C ALA A 205 12.59 -1.67 -9.94
N PHE A 206 11.68 -2.50 -9.45
CA PHE A 206 10.42 -2.05 -8.88
C PHE A 206 10.03 -2.91 -7.68
N SER A 207 9.20 -2.35 -6.83
CA SER A 207 8.52 -3.07 -5.76
C SER A 207 7.07 -3.33 -6.16
N GLU A 208 6.56 -4.52 -5.90
CA GLU A 208 5.19 -4.89 -6.18
C GLU A 208 4.26 -4.51 -5.02
N VAL A 209 3.10 -3.99 -5.36
CA VAL A 209 2.00 -3.74 -4.42
C VAL A 209 0.91 -4.77 -4.67
N TRP A 210 0.59 -5.51 -3.64
CA TRP A 210 -0.38 -6.60 -3.69
C TRP A 210 -1.64 -6.27 -2.91
N LEU A 211 -2.78 -6.71 -3.44
CA LEU A 211 -4.02 -6.88 -2.69
C LEU A 211 -4.10 -8.33 -2.27
N VAL A 212 -4.14 -8.57 -0.96
CA VAL A 212 -4.14 -9.92 -0.37
C VAL A 212 -5.46 -10.17 0.34
N SER A 213 -6.01 -11.35 0.16
CA SER A 213 -7.21 -11.81 0.86
C SER A 213 -7.15 -13.31 1.13
N HIS A 214 -8.06 -13.79 1.98
CA HIS A 214 -8.16 -15.22 2.29
C HIS A 214 -8.83 -15.98 1.14
N ASN A 215 -8.22 -17.09 0.66
CA ASN A 215 -8.72 -17.84 -0.51
C ASN A 215 -9.90 -18.78 -0.21
N LYS A 216 -10.11 -19.16 1.05
CA LYS A 216 -11.16 -20.13 1.46
C LYS A 216 -12.28 -19.50 2.28
N ARG A 217 -12.10 -18.27 2.78
CA ARG A 217 -13.13 -17.57 3.53
C ARG A 217 -13.95 -16.69 2.59
N THR A 218 -15.25 -16.68 2.78
CA THR A 218 -16.10 -15.68 2.13
C THR A 218 -15.79 -14.31 2.71
N ILE A 219 -15.26 -13.43 1.88
CA ILE A 219 -15.05 -12.02 2.24
C ILE A 219 -16.37 -11.24 2.04
N PRO A 220 -16.61 -10.14 2.77
CA PRO A 220 -17.79 -9.31 2.57
C PRO A 220 -17.99 -8.90 1.11
N ALA A 221 -19.23 -8.84 0.65
CA ALA A 221 -19.52 -8.41 -0.73
C ALA A 221 -19.00 -6.99 -1.01
N ALA A 222 -19.00 -6.12 0.00
CA ALA A 222 -18.41 -4.79 -0.08
C ALA A 222 -16.88 -4.84 -0.34
N ALA A 223 -16.14 -5.80 0.25
CA ALA A 223 -14.72 -6.00 -0.02
C ALA A 223 -14.47 -6.43 -1.48
N ASN A 224 -15.34 -7.29 -2.03
CA ASN A 224 -15.30 -7.64 -3.46
C ASN A 224 -15.54 -6.42 -4.37
N ARG A 225 -16.48 -5.54 -4.00
CA ARG A 225 -16.73 -4.28 -4.73
C ARG A 225 -15.51 -3.37 -4.74
N LEU A 226 -14.85 -3.19 -3.59
CA LEU A 226 -13.63 -2.40 -3.50
C LEU A 226 -12.50 -3.04 -4.34
N THR A 227 -12.33 -4.36 -4.28
CA THR A 227 -11.36 -5.08 -5.10
C THR A 227 -11.59 -4.82 -6.59
N GLN A 228 -12.82 -4.94 -7.08
CA GLN A 228 -13.16 -4.68 -8.48
C GLN A 228 -12.86 -3.22 -8.88
N LEU A 229 -13.12 -2.26 -8.01
CA LEU A 229 -12.86 -0.85 -8.26
C LEU A 229 -11.37 -0.55 -8.31
N LEU A 230 -10.57 -1.12 -7.40
CA LEU A 230 -9.10 -1.03 -7.41
C LEU A 230 -8.54 -1.55 -8.73
N LEU A 231 -8.92 -2.76 -9.13
CA LEU A 231 -8.44 -3.39 -10.37
C LEU A 231 -8.86 -2.60 -11.62
N LYS A 232 -10.08 -2.08 -11.64
CA LYS A 232 -10.58 -1.24 -12.74
C LYS A 232 -9.73 0.02 -12.90
N ASN A 233 -9.50 0.77 -11.82
CA ASN A 233 -8.72 2.01 -11.85
C ASN A 233 -7.27 1.77 -12.30
N ILE A 234 -6.69 0.64 -11.88
CA ILE A 234 -5.34 0.26 -12.30
C ILE A 234 -5.27 -0.03 -13.80
N LEU A 235 -6.26 -0.75 -14.34
CA LEU A 235 -6.33 -1.03 -15.77
C LEU A 235 -6.54 0.23 -16.62
N GLU A 236 -7.26 1.22 -16.09
CA GLU A 236 -7.47 2.51 -16.75
C GLU A 236 -6.19 3.36 -16.75
N ASP A 237 -5.45 3.39 -15.64
CA ASP A 237 -4.17 4.11 -15.53
C ASP A 237 -3.09 3.55 -16.48
N GLN A 238 -3.06 2.24 -16.69
CA GLN A 238 -2.11 1.60 -17.62
C GLN A 238 -2.38 1.90 -19.10
N LYS A 239 -3.55 2.43 -19.43
CA LYS A 239 -3.94 2.78 -20.81
C LYS A 239 -3.75 4.27 -21.13
N SER A 240 -3.46 5.08 -20.10
CA SER A 240 -3.26 6.55 -20.19
C SER A 240 -1.79 6.88 -20.34
#